data_57b1627b7f339079ef5b0b7e51b8f321
#
_entry.id   57b1627b7f339079ef5b0b7e51b8f321
#
_cell.length_a   1.000
_cell.length_b   1.000
_cell.length_c   1.000
_cell.angle_alpha   90.00
_cell.angle_beta   90.00
_cell.angle_gamma   90.00
#
_symmetry.space_group_name_H-M   'P 1'
#
loop_
_entity.id
_entity.type
_entity.pdbx_description
1 polymer ?
#
loop_
_entity_poly.entity_id
_entity_poly.type
_entity_poly.pdbx_seq_one_letter_code
_entity_poly.pdbx_strand_id
1 'polypeptide(L)'
;MKKKYLLIFLSLIMALGLGACSNNKDSKEITIKTVTDLITRLDNYQKVKEEEKRLAEEEKKQKTSKKSIQEIEKEEIEAKAKKELEERAKKKPVIKKAKLKAFGDIMAHIAQIQYAHNKGGGEYDFSDQFTYIKDFVKNADISIGNFETTSNPNLPYAGFPRFNVPESYLKNLKDIGFDIVTTANNHSMDTELEGVMTTMDAVKKAGLDYVGSFKNKSERILLKEVNGIKIAFLAYTYGCNGRENLIVPREEVDNLCYLLNEEEIKKDISMAKAQGADFVVVYPHWGIEYQSMPNEAQTSLGRKMIDWGADLVIGNHPHVVEPVELYQASDGREGLIAYALGNFISYQNYENNKDIRVEQSLALEIDLEKDLKSGKKKIADVTFHPIWVGSYYNEYGIDVKNHLTEDFLEGGKYFDLVNESQRARIKKANDMTLKIANTGVQ
;
A
#
# COMPACT_ATOMS: atom_id res chain seq x y z
N MET A 1 -26.24 44.89 -15.81
CA MET A 1 -26.33 43.45 -15.53
C MET A 1 -24.98 42.76 -15.45
N LYS A 2 -24.04 42.97 -16.39
CA LYS A 2 -22.69 42.33 -16.36
C LYS A 2 -21.92 42.42 -15.02
N LYS A 3 -21.98 43.57 -14.31
CA LYS A 3 -21.31 43.75 -13.01
C LYS A 3 -21.90 42.90 -11.87
N LYS A 4 -23.20 42.57 -11.89
CA LYS A 4 -23.87 41.82 -10.83
C LYS A 4 -23.56 40.32 -10.94
N TYR A 5 -23.45 39.82 -12.17
CA TYR A 5 -23.06 38.41 -12.43
C TYR A 5 -21.55 38.17 -12.24
N LEU A 6 -20.71 39.17 -12.55
CA LEU A 6 -19.28 39.11 -12.25
C LEU A 6 -19.01 39.07 -10.74
N LEU A 7 -19.80 39.77 -9.92
CA LEU A 7 -19.69 39.70 -8.46
C LEU A 7 -20.18 38.37 -7.88
N ILE A 8 -21.25 37.78 -8.42
CA ILE A 8 -21.71 36.42 -8.04
C ILE A 8 -20.70 35.38 -8.47
N PHE A 9 -20.10 35.53 -9.64
CA PHE A 9 -19.07 34.64 -10.17
C PHE A 9 -17.77 34.74 -9.36
N LEU A 10 -17.32 35.95 -8.98
CA LEU A 10 -16.17 36.15 -8.09
C LEU A 10 -16.42 35.60 -6.67
N SER A 11 -17.65 35.72 -6.16
CA SER A 11 -18.01 35.10 -4.86
C SER A 11 -18.08 33.59 -4.93
N LEU A 12 -18.48 32.99 -6.05
CA LEU A 12 -18.46 31.53 -6.27
C LEU A 12 -17.02 31.01 -6.38
N ILE A 13 -16.12 31.71 -7.06
CA ILE A 13 -14.69 31.41 -7.14
C ILE A 13 -14.04 31.52 -5.77
N MET A 14 -14.37 32.52 -4.96
CA MET A 14 -13.89 32.64 -3.58
C MET A 14 -14.44 31.55 -2.68
N ALA A 15 -15.70 31.15 -2.81
CA ALA A 15 -16.29 30.05 -2.04
C ALA A 15 -15.70 28.67 -2.40
N LEU A 16 -15.31 28.47 -3.65
CA LEU A 16 -14.61 27.27 -4.13
C LEU A 16 -13.10 27.29 -3.80
N GLY A 17 -12.51 28.49 -3.66
CA GLY A 17 -11.08 28.67 -3.36
C GLY A 17 -10.72 28.58 -1.89
N LEU A 18 -11.65 28.83 -0.97
CA LEU A 18 -11.41 28.80 0.47
C LEU A 18 -11.45 27.39 1.10
N GLY A 19 -11.86 26.37 0.33
CA GLY A 19 -11.83 24.97 0.76
C GLY A 19 -10.60 24.16 0.31
N ALA A 20 -9.71 24.76 -0.51
CA ALA A 20 -8.61 24.05 -1.14
C ALA A 20 -7.25 24.58 -0.68
N CYS A 21 -6.90 24.36 0.58
CA CYS A 21 -5.49 24.28 1.01
C CYS A 21 -4.94 22.90 0.71
N SER A 22 -4.92 22.51 -0.57
CA SER A 22 -4.19 21.36 -1.06
C SER A 22 -3.44 21.80 -2.33
N ASN A 23 -2.13 21.63 -2.30
CA ASN A 23 -1.21 21.98 -3.39
C ASN A 23 -1.27 20.95 -4.55
N ASN A 24 -2.43 20.37 -4.83
CA ASN A 24 -2.56 19.37 -5.86
C ASN A 24 -3.00 19.99 -7.19
N LYS A 25 -2.16 19.83 -8.23
CA LYS A 25 -2.37 20.35 -9.58
C LYS A 25 -3.69 19.84 -10.21
N ASP A 26 -4.05 18.60 -9.94
CA ASP A 26 -5.21 17.93 -10.55
C ASP A 26 -6.54 18.47 -10.03
N SER A 27 -6.63 18.83 -8.73
CA SER A 27 -7.83 19.43 -8.17
C SER A 27 -8.08 20.86 -8.73
N LYS A 28 -7.01 21.61 -9.03
CA LYS A 28 -7.10 22.92 -9.68
C LYS A 28 -7.51 22.81 -11.14
N GLU A 29 -6.98 21.82 -11.86
CA GLU A 29 -7.28 21.62 -13.27
C GLU A 29 -8.73 21.13 -13.49
N ILE A 30 -9.22 20.24 -12.64
CA ILE A 30 -10.63 19.79 -12.65
C ILE A 30 -11.57 20.94 -12.28
N THR A 31 -11.21 21.76 -11.28
CA THR A 31 -12.00 22.95 -10.90
C THR A 31 -12.02 23.97 -12.03
N ILE A 32 -10.87 24.22 -12.68
CA ILE A 32 -10.75 25.14 -13.82
C ILE A 32 -11.57 24.62 -15.01
N LYS A 33 -11.49 23.32 -15.35
CA LYS A 33 -12.26 22.71 -16.44
C LYS A 33 -13.76 22.80 -16.20
N THR A 34 -14.21 22.49 -14.97
CA THR A 34 -15.62 22.60 -14.59
C THR A 34 -16.10 24.07 -14.64
N VAL A 35 -15.27 25.01 -14.18
CA VAL A 35 -15.55 26.45 -14.23
C VAL A 35 -15.55 26.95 -15.68
N THR A 36 -14.62 26.50 -16.52
CA THR A 36 -14.54 26.89 -17.94
C THR A 36 -15.74 26.36 -18.72
N ASP A 37 -16.18 25.11 -18.49
CA ASP A 37 -17.41 24.56 -19.05
C ASP A 37 -18.64 25.35 -18.59
N LEU A 38 -18.67 25.80 -17.34
CA LEU A 38 -19.73 26.64 -16.80
C LEU A 38 -19.75 28.03 -17.47
N ILE A 39 -18.57 28.65 -17.65
CA ILE A 39 -18.42 29.95 -18.34
C ILE A 39 -18.89 29.83 -19.79
N THR A 40 -18.46 28.79 -20.51
CA THR A 40 -18.83 28.56 -21.90
C THR A 40 -20.36 28.35 -22.06
N ARG A 41 -20.97 27.62 -21.12
CA ARG A 41 -22.44 27.43 -21.09
C ARG A 41 -23.17 28.71 -20.72
N LEU A 42 -22.64 29.53 -19.78
CA LEU A 42 -23.19 30.80 -19.42
C LEU A 42 -23.07 31.85 -20.55
N ASP A 43 -21.94 31.90 -21.27
CA ASP A 43 -21.74 32.77 -22.42
C ASP A 43 -22.66 32.38 -23.60
N ASN A 44 -22.81 31.08 -23.85
CA ASN A 44 -23.77 30.59 -24.84
C ASN A 44 -25.22 30.92 -24.42
N TYR A 45 -25.53 30.76 -23.12
CA TYR A 45 -26.82 31.15 -22.56
C TYR A 45 -27.09 32.66 -22.72
N GLN A 46 -26.08 33.53 -22.46
CA GLN A 46 -26.20 34.97 -22.62
C GLN A 46 -26.41 35.38 -24.10
N LYS A 47 -25.67 34.72 -25.01
CA LYS A 47 -25.86 34.94 -26.46
C LYS A 47 -27.24 34.53 -26.93
N VAL A 48 -27.74 33.39 -26.46
CA VAL A 48 -29.11 32.94 -26.75
C VAL A 48 -30.13 33.91 -26.17
N LYS A 49 -29.92 34.41 -24.93
CA LYS A 49 -30.79 35.42 -24.29
C LYS A 49 -30.78 36.78 -24.99
N GLU A 50 -29.61 37.20 -25.51
CA GLU A 50 -29.52 38.45 -26.29
C GLU A 50 -30.25 38.31 -27.65
N GLU A 51 -30.16 37.15 -28.28
CA GLU A 51 -30.86 36.82 -29.51
C GLU A 51 -32.40 36.73 -29.31
N GLU A 52 -32.82 36.06 -28.21
CA GLU A 52 -34.26 35.97 -27.82
C GLU A 52 -34.83 37.37 -27.50
N LYS A 53 -34.01 38.22 -26.86
CA LYS A 53 -34.43 39.59 -26.58
C LYS A 53 -34.56 40.41 -27.84
N ARG A 54 -33.67 40.20 -28.82
CA ARG A 54 -33.75 40.81 -30.14
C ARG A 54 -35.01 40.36 -30.92
N LEU A 55 -35.24 39.03 -30.90
CA LEU A 55 -36.44 38.45 -31.53
C LEU A 55 -37.73 38.92 -30.85
N ALA A 56 -37.74 38.99 -29.49
CA ALA A 56 -38.89 39.49 -28.75
C ALA A 56 -39.13 41.00 -28.95
N GLU A 57 -38.06 41.79 -29.24
CA GLU A 57 -38.21 43.21 -29.65
C GLU A 57 -38.69 43.37 -31.10
N GLU A 58 -38.34 42.43 -31.99
CA GLU A 58 -38.84 42.34 -33.35
C GLU A 58 -40.31 41.83 -33.40
N GLU A 59 -40.65 40.81 -32.56
CA GLU A 59 -42.02 40.30 -32.42
C GLU A 59 -42.96 41.30 -31.66
N LYS A 60 -42.43 42.07 -30.72
CA LYS A 60 -43.20 43.19 -30.09
C LYS A 60 -43.64 44.26 -31.08
N LYS A 61 -43.02 44.32 -32.24
CA LYS A 61 -43.46 45.12 -33.34
C LYS A 61 -44.60 44.47 -34.16
N GLN A 62 -44.81 43.16 -33.96
CA GLN A 62 -45.91 42.40 -34.58
C GLN A 62 -46.73 41.65 -33.52
N LYS A 63 -47.75 42.33 -32.95
CA LYS A 63 -48.92 41.77 -32.21
C LYS A 63 -48.69 40.79 -31.04
N THR A 64 -49.10 41.22 -29.86
CA THR A 64 -49.76 40.46 -28.79
C THR A 64 -50.02 38.99 -29.09
N SER A 65 -49.17 38.08 -28.69
CA SER A 65 -49.53 36.65 -28.63
C SER A 65 -48.70 35.86 -27.59
N LYS A 66 -49.37 34.83 -27.06
CA LYS A 66 -48.93 33.90 -26.01
C LYS A 66 -47.55 33.31 -26.30
N LYS A 67 -46.68 33.21 -25.25
CA LYS A 67 -45.43 32.42 -25.28
C LYS A 67 -45.70 31.05 -25.90
N SER A 68 -44.87 30.63 -26.84
CA SER A 68 -45.03 29.31 -27.44
C SER A 68 -44.68 28.19 -26.40
N ILE A 69 -45.32 27.02 -26.55
CA ILE A 69 -45.07 25.84 -25.68
C ILE A 69 -43.56 25.50 -25.64
N GLN A 70 -42.89 25.64 -26.78
CA GLN A 70 -41.44 25.37 -26.90
C GLN A 70 -40.56 26.35 -26.07
N GLU A 71 -40.98 27.61 -25.91
CA GLU A 71 -40.26 28.58 -25.07
C GLU A 71 -40.44 28.28 -23.57
N ILE A 72 -41.62 27.79 -23.17
CA ILE A 72 -41.89 27.36 -21.79
C ILE A 72 -41.10 26.12 -21.46
N GLU A 73 -41.11 25.10 -22.31
CA GLU A 73 -40.34 23.83 -22.14
C GLU A 73 -38.83 24.13 -22.07
N LYS A 74 -38.32 25.06 -22.90
CA LYS A 74 -36.90 25.44 -22.88
C LYS A 74 -36.51 26.14 -21.58
N GLU A 75 -37.33 27.11 -21.10
CA GLU A 75 -37.12 27.77 -19.81
C GLU A 75 -37.12 26.78 -18.63
N GLU A 76 -37.99 25.76 -18.67
CA GLU A 76 -38.06 24.72 -17.66
C GLU A 76 -36.83 23.78 -17.69
N ILE A 77 -36.36 23.37 -18.88
CA ILE A 77 -35.18 22.56 -19.06
C ILE A 77 -33.91 23.30 -18.55
N GLU A 78 -33.77 24.59 -18.90
CA GLU A 78 -32.65 25.42 -18.48
C GLU A 78 -32.67 25.68 -16.96
N ALA A 79 -33.84 25.89 -16.36
CA ALA A 79 -34.03 26.07 -14.94
C ALA A 79 -33.65 24.78 -14.17
N LYS A 80 -34.03 23.61 -14.72
CA LYS A 80 -33.70 22.29 -14.14
C LYS A 80 -32.20 22.00 -14.23
N ALA A 81 -31.57 22.27 -15.37
CA ALA A 81 -30.14 22.10 -15.56
C ALA A 81 -29.31 23.01 -14.61
N LYS A 82 -29.75 24.26 -14.43
CA LYS A 82 -29.13 25.21 -13.49
C LYS A 82 -29.25 24.72 -12.05
N LYS A 83 -30.40 24.22 -11.65
CA LYS A 83 -30.63 23.69 -10.31
C LYS A 83 -29.77 22.46 -10.02
N GLU A 84 -29.66 21.54 -10.98
CA GLU A 84 -28.76 20.36 -10.86
C GLU A 84 -27.29 20.77 -10.76
N LEU A 85 -26.86 21.81 -11.48
CA LEU A 85 -25.49 22.31 -11.42
C LEU A 85 -25.18 22.96 -10.06
N GLU A 86 -26.12 23.74 -9.52
CA GLU A 86 -26.01 24.38 -8.20
C GLU A 86 -26.01 23.32 -7.08
N GLU A 87 -26.80 22.25 -7.21
CA GLU A 87 -26.79 21.13 -6.26
C GLU A 87 -25.48 20.34 -6.29
N ARG A 88 -24.89 20.11 -7.48
CA ARG A 88 -23.58 19.47 -7.61
C ARG A 88 -22.45 20.33 -7.02
N ALA A 89 -22.49 21.64 -7.23
CA ALA A 89 -21.53 22.57 -6.65
C ALA A 89 -21.60 22.64 -5.10
N LYS A 90 -22.78 22.45 -4.52
CA LYS A 90 -23.00 22.45 -3.07
C LYS A 90 -22.61 21.16 -2.37
N LYS A 91 -22.27 20.07 -3.09
CA LYS A 91 -21.91 18.79 -2.48
C LYS A 91 -20.42 18.76 -2.13
N LYS A 92 -20.06 19.09 -0.88
CA LYS A 92 -18.70 18.90 -0.36
C LYS A 92 -18.26 17.44 -0.54
N PRO A 93 -16.98 17.16 -0.93
CA PRO A 93 -16.45 15.79 -1.02
C PRO A 93 -16.55 15.10 0.35
N VAL A 94 -16.75 13.79 0.36
CA VAL A 94 -16.70 12.96 1.57
C VAL A 94 -15.44 12.12 1.49
N ILE A 95 -14.36 12.68 2.00
CA ILE A 95 -13.05 12.02 1.97
C ILE A 95 -12.99 10.99 3.09
N LYS A 96 -12.68 9.75 2.74
CA LYS A 96 -12.30 8.67 3.63
C LYS A 96 -10.80 8.43 3.52
N LYS A 97 -10.20 8.02 4.62
CA LYS A 97 -8.76 7.77 4.74
C LYS A 97 -8.53 6.38 5.31
N ALA A 98 -7.48 5.73 4.83
CA ALA A 98 -6.95 4.51 5.38
C ALA A 98 -5.43 4.59 5.44
N LYS A 99 -4.86 4.22 6.58
CA LYS A 99 -3.42 4.14 6.79
C LYS A 99 -2.97 2.69 6.64
N LEU A 100 -2.15 2.44 5.63
CA LEU A 100 -1.49 1.16 5.39
C LEU A 100 -0.04 1.24 5.85
N LYS A 101 0.41 0.28 6.67
CA LYS A 101 1.84 0.09 6.94
C LYS A 101 2.34 -1.20 6.31
N ALA A 102 3.41 -1.07 5.54
CA ALA A 102 4.04 -2.15 4.80
C ALA A 102 5.44 -2.43 5.34
N PHE A 103 5.72 -3.72 5.57
CA PHE A 103 6.96 -4.20 6.16
C PHE A 103 7.59 -5.29 5.28
N GLY A 104 8.91 -5.45 5.43
CA GLY A 104 9.72 -6.43 4.71
C GLY A 104 9.66 -7.84 5.30
N ASP A 105 10.79 -8.56 5.20
CA ASP A 105 10.91 -9.97 5.50
C ASP A 105 10.87 -10.25 7.01
N ILE A 106 9.96 -11.12 7.42
CA ILE A 106 9.74 -11.58 8.80
C ILE A 106 10.28 -12.99 8.90
N MET A 107 11.44 -13.15 9.52
CA MET A 107 12.16 -14.42 9.65
C MET A 107 12.50 -14.71 11.11
N ALA A 108 12.65 -15.99 11.46
CA ALA A 108 13.21 -16.38 12.74
C ALA A 108 14.26 -17.49 12.54
N HIS A 109 15.52 -17.15 12.78
CA HIS A 109 16.63 -18.08 12.76
C HIS A 109 16.67 -18.91 14.06
N ILE A 110 17.46 -19.97 14.06
CA ILE A 110 17.52 -20.90 15.19
C ILE A 110 17.85 -20.21 16.52
N ALA A 111 18.72 -19.18 16.51
CA ALA A 111 19.07 -18.40 17.70
C ALA A 111 17.86 -17.66 18.28
N GLN A 112 16.99 -17.10 17.42
CA GLN A 112 15.76 -16.44 17.84
C GLN A 112 14.75 -17.44 18.43
N ILE A 113 14.63 -18.64 17.84
CA ILE A 113 13.75 -19.71 18.30
C ILE A 113 14.24 -20.21 19.68
N GLN A 114 15.55 -20.43 19.85
CA GLN A 114 16.14 -20.84 21.12
C GLN A 114 15.96 -19.78 22.21
N TYR A 115 16.17 -18.51 21.87
CA TYR A 115 15.90 -17.40 22.79
C TYR A 115 14.44 -17.40 23.25
N ALA A 116 13.51 -17.49 22.33
CA ALA A 116 12.09 -17.49 22.64
C ALA A 116 11.69 -18.69 23.54
N HIS A 117 12.26 -19.87 23.30
CA HIS A 117 12.06 -21.05 24.12
C HIS A 117 12.60 -20.88 25.56
N ASN A 118 13.85 -20.38 25.68
CA ASN A 118 14.49 -20.19 26.98
C ASN A 118 13.72 -19.13 27.81
N LYS A 119 13.37 -18.00 27.17
CA LYS A 119 12.60 -16.92 27.81
C LYS A 119 11.22 -17.39 28.24
N GLY A 120 10.55 -18.18 27.41
CA GLY A 120 9.21 -18.71 27.68
C GLY A 120 9.16 -19.86 28.69
N GLY A 121 10.33 -20.28 29.26
CA GLY A 121 10.37 -21.36 30.23
C GLY A 121 9.96 -22.72 29.65
N GLY A 122 10.21 -22.95 28.37
CA GLY A 122 9.84 -24.15 27.62
C GLY A 122 8.71 -23.92 26.60
N GLU A 123 7.95 -22.85 26.73
CA GLU A 123 7.07 -22.33 25.69
C GLU A 123 7.85 -21.33 24.80
N TYR A 124 7.32 -20.97 23.64
CA TYR A 124 8.01 -20.02 22.74
C TYR A 124 7.41 -18.63 22.87
N ASP A 125 8.18 -17.67 23.42
CA ASP A 125 7.80 -16.26 23.55
C ASP A 125 8.74 -15.33 22.76
N PHE A 126 8.26 -14.79 21.64
CA PHE A 126 8.99 -13.87 20.77
C PHE A 126 8.68 -12.40 21.07
N SER A 127 7.94 -12.08 22.12
CA SER A 127 7.44 -10.72 22.38
C SER A 127 8.55 -9.67 22.55
N ASP A 128 9.72 -10.05 23.07
CA ASP A 128 10.86 -9.15 23.26
C ASP A 128 11.40 -8.56 21.96
N GLN A 129 11.33 -9.33 20.87
CA GLN A 129 11.81 -8.90 19.55
C GLN A 129 11.11 -7.62 19.08
N PHE A 130 9.87 -7.41 19.52
CA PHE A 130 9.01 -6.35 19.06
C PHE A 130 8.78 -5.24 20.09
N THR A 131 9.52 -5.25 21.20
CA THR A 131 9.30 -4.33 22.34
C THR A 131 9.22 -2.87 21.90
N TYR A 132 10.09 -2.45 20.99
CA TYR A 132 10.21 -1.04 20.60
C TYR A 132 9.41 -0.66 19.35
N ILE A 133 8.91 -1.64 18.58
CA ILE A 133 8.21 -1.39 17.31
C ILE A 133 6.70 -1.57 17.39
N LYS A 134 6.19 -2.26 18.44
CA LYS A 134 4.78 -2.66 18.55
C LYS A 134 3.79 -1.51 18.40
N ASP A 135 4.06 -0.37 19.05
CA ASP A 135 3.15 0.79 19.01
C ASP A 135 3.11 1.41 17.61
N PHE A 136 4.27 1.39 16.90
CA PHE A 136 4.33 1.84 15.52
C PHE A 136 3.53 0.93 14.58
N VAL A 137 3.65 -0.40 14.71
CA VAL A 137 2.88 -1.36 13.91
C VAL A 137 1.38 -1.20 14.17
N LYS A 138 0.95 -1.09 15.45
CA LYS A 138 -0.45 -0.91 15.85
C LYS A 138 -1.09 0.38 15.33
N ASN A 139 -0.30 1.41 15.13
CA ASN A 139 -0.81 2.71 14.67
C ASN A 139 -1.03 2.73 13.15
N ALA A 140 -1.81 1.79 12.67
CA ALA A 140 -2.27 1.68 11.28
C ALA A 140 -3.70 1.16 11.25
N ASP A 141 -4.38 1.35 10.13
CA ASP A 141 -5.67 0.70 9.86
C ASP A 141 -5.46 -0.72 9.30
N ILE A 142 -4.34 -0.95 8.57
CA ILE A 142 -3.87 -2.25 8.11
C ILE A 142 -2.34 -2.29 8.18
N SER A 143 -1.79 -3.36 8.76
CA SER A 143 -0.35 -3.67 8.77
C SER A 143 -0.09 -5.00 8.07
N ILE A 144 0.87 -5.02 7.12
CA ILE A 144 1.21 -6.19 6.30
C ILE A 144 2.72 -6.37 6.20
N GLY A 145 3.22 -7.62 6.24
CA GLY A 145 4.62 -7.98 6.05
C GLY A 145 4.80 -9.35 5.40
N ASN A 146 6.02 -9.65 4.92
CA ASN A 146 6.34 -10.91 4.28
C ASN A 146 6.77 -11.96 5.33
N PHE A 147 5.94 -12.99 5.56
CA PHE A 147 6.23 -14.09 6.47
C PHE A 147 7.10 -15.14 5.76
N GLU A 148 8.42 -14.96 5.85
CA GLU A 148 9.41 -15.74 5.11
C GLU A 148 9.88 -16.95 5.89
N THR A 149 8.94 -17.85 6.20
CA THR A 149 9.14 -19.09 6.92
C THR A 149 7.90 -19.96 6.81
N THR A 150 7.98 -21.23 7.21
CA THR A 150 6.81 -22.10 7.44
C THR A 150 6.47 -22.18 8.92
N SER A 151 5.25 -22.62 9.24
CA SER A 151 4.84 -23.01 10.59
C SER A 151 4.16 -24.38 10.51
N ASN A 152 4.96 -25.44 10.74
CA ASN A 152 4.52 -26.82 10.74
C ASN A 152 4.81 -27.45 12.10
N PRO A 153 3.80 -27.68 12.96
CA PRO A 153 3.99 -28.24 14.29
C PRO A 153 4.35 -29.73 14.27
N ASN A 154 4.23 -30.39 13.11
CA ASN A 154 4.53 -31.84 12.97
C ASN A 154 6.03 -32.11 12.73
N LEU A 155 6.83 -31.05 12.51
CA LEU A 155 8.27 -31.14 12.26
C LEU A 155 9.04 -30.30 13.28
N PRO A 156 10.32 -30.62 13.55
CA PRO A 156 11.17 -29.78 14.42
C PRO A 156 11.23 -28.35 13.94
N TYR A 157 11.21 -27.39 14.87
CA TYR A 157 11.44 -25.99 14.55
C TYR A 157 12.90 -25.75 14.20
N ALA A 158 13.13 -24.94 13.16
CA ALA A 158 14.43 -24.74 12.55
C ALA A 158 14.58 -23.34 11.94
N GLY A 159 15.83 -22.86 11.86
CA GLY A 159 16.22 -21.71 11.06
C GLY A 159 16.78 -22.13 9.71
N PHE A 160 17.61 -21.21 9.11
CA PHE A 160 18.27 -21.48 7.82
C PHE A 160 18.98 -22.85 7.82
N PRO A 161 18.95 -23.62 6.71
CA PRO A 161 18.41 -23.26 5.39
C PRO A 161 16.93 -23.60 5.16
N ARG A 162 16.24 -24.18 6.14
CA ARG A 162 14.84 -24.58 6.05
C ARG A 162 14.10 -24.12 7.28
N PHE A 163 13.41 -23.00 7.12
CA PHE A 163 12.74 -22.34 8.24
C PHE A 163 11.43 -23.05 8.63
N ASN A 164 11.29 -23.27 9.92
CA ASN A 164 10.05 -23.75 10.52
C ASN A 164 9.91 -23.15 11.92
N VAL A 165 8.89 -22.33 12.13
CA VAL A 165 8.68 -21.61 13.40
C VAL A 165 7.44 -22.09 14.15
N PRO A 166 7.40 -21.98 15.49
CA PRO A 166 6.20 -22.27 16.25
C PRO A 166 5.08 -21.28 15.97
N GLU A 167 3.82 -21.74 16.06
CA GLU A 167 2.61 -20.93 15.85
C GLU A 167 2.57 -19.67 16.74
N SER A 168 3.21 -19.71 17.93
CA SER A 168 3.31 -18.56 18.82
C SER A 168 3.99 -17.34 18.18
N TYR A 169 4.85 -17.55 17.16
CA TYR A 169 5.45 -16.45 16.41
C TYR A 169 4.39 -15.64 15.68
N LEU A 170 3.46 -16.31 15.00
CA LEU A 170 2.31 -15.67 14.35
C LEU A 170 1.39 -14.98 15.35
N LYS A 171 1.17 -15.60 16.53
CA LYS A 171 0.41 -14.96 17.60
C LYS A 171 1.09 -13.67 18.08
N ASN A 172 2.41 -13.67 18.27
CA ASN A 172 3.12 -12.45 18.66
C ASN A 172 3.07 -11.38 17.57
N LEU A 173 3.10 -11.74 16.26
CA LEU A 173 2.87 -10.78 15.18
C LEU A 173 1.47 -10.15 15.25
N LYS A 174 0.43 -10.96 15.53
CA LYS A 174 -0.92 -10.43 15.76
C LYS A 174 -0.99 -9.51 16.97
N ASP A 175 -0.38 -9.91 18.07
CA ASP A 175 -0.37 -9.14 19.34
C ASP A 175 0.28 -7.76 19.16
N ILE A 176 1.25 -7.60 18.27
CA ILE A 176 1.88 -6.31 17.95
C ILE A 176 1.15 -5.51 16.86
N GLY A 177 0.08 -6.05 16.27
CA GLY A 177 -0.80 -5.30 15.39
C GLY A 177 -0.71 -5.62 13.91
N PHE A 178 -0.03 -6.69 13.49
CA PHE A 178 -0.17 -7.16 12.12
C PHE A 178 -1.59 -7.65 11.84
N ASP A 179 -2.07 -7.41 10.64
CA ASP A 179 -3.37 -7.88 10.15
C ASP A 179 -3.20 -8.92 9.05
N ILE A 180 -2.20 -8.75 8.20
CA ILE A 180 -1.96 -9.57 7.02
C ILE A 180 -0.50 -9.99 6.98
N VAL A 181 -0.26 -11.24 6.57
CA VAL A 181 1.07 -11.70 6.18
C VAL A 181 1.04 -12.26 4.76
N THR A 182 2.10 -12.00 3.97
CA THR A 182 2.28 -12.68 2.70
C THR A 182 2.96 -14.02 2.93
N THR A 183 2.55 -15.04 2.19
CA THR A 183 3.03 -16.42 2.32
C THR A 183 3.62 -16.96 1.02
N ALA A 184 3.73 -16.15 -0.04
CA ALA A 184 4.40 -16.47 -1.28
C ALA A 184 5.84 -15.93 -1.24
N ASN A 185 6.79 -16.80 -0.90
CA ASN A 185 8.24 -16.52 -0.86
C ASN A 185 9.03 -17.80 -1.13
N ASN A 186 10.36 -17.70 -1.24
CA ASN A 186 11.22 -18.85 -1.54
C ASN A 186 11.29 -19.88 -0.41
N HIS A 187 10.88 -19.53 0.84
CA HIS A 187 10.80 -20.41 2.00
C HIS A 187 9.41 -20.99 2.25
N SER A 188 8.43 -20.71 1.40
CA SER A 188 7.05 -21.20 1.56
C SER A 188 6.91 -22.71 1.63
N MET A 189 7.86 -23.45 1.04
CA MET A 189 7.86 -24.93 0.99
C MET A 189 9.01 -25.55 1.79
N ASP A 190 9.56 -24.88 2.77
CA ASP A 190 10.67 -25.42 3.58
C ASP A 190 10.29 -26.69 4.36
N THR A 191 9.02 -26.83 4.70
CA THR A 191 8.45 -28.05 5.28
C THR A 191 7.45 -28.73 4.33
N GLU A 192 7.77 -28.70 3.02
CA GLU A 192 7.04 -29.32 1.92
C GLU A 192 5.61 -28.73 1.75
N LEU A 193 4.77 -29.39 0.97
CA LEU A 193 3.38 -28.98 0.75
C LEU A 193 2.56 -28.97 2.05
N GLU A 194 2.85 -29.90 2.97
CA GLU A 194 2.25 -29.90 4.31
C GLU A 194 2.50 -28.58 5.03
N GLY A 195 3.74 -28.04 4.92
CA GLY A 195 4.09 -26.75 5.51
C GLY A 195 3.32 -25.57 4.93
N VAL A 196 3.05 -25.58 3.63
CA VAL A 196 2.18 -24.55 3.02
C VAL A 196 0.80 -24.57 3.66
N MET A 197 0.21 -25.78 3.82
CA MET A 197 -1.14 -25.93 4.38
C MET A 197 -1.18 -25.58 5.87
N THR A 198 -0.24 -26.11 6.66
CA THR A 198 -0.19 -25.86 8.11
C THR A 198 0.11 -24.38 8.41
N THR A 199 0.93 -23.71 7.59
CA THR A 199 1.19 -22.27 7.74
C THR A 199 -0.07 -21.45 7.52
N MET A 200 -0.87 -21.73 6.48
CA MET A 200 -2.15 -21.06 6.27
C MET A 200 -3.10 -21.24 7.47
N ASP A 201 -3.16 -22.46 8.02
CA ASP A 201 -3.99 -22.74 9.20
C ASP A 201 -3.49 -22.03 10.46
N ALA A 202 -2.15 -22.00 10.68
CA ALA A 202 -1.53 -21.29 11.79
C ALA A 202 -1.77 -19.78 11.72
N VAL A 203 -1.67 -19.17 10.53
CA VAL A 203 -1.97 -17.75 10.31
C VAL A 203 -3.42 -17.44 10.70
N LYS A 204 -4.39 -18.25 10.22
CA LYS A 204 -5.80 -18.07 10.58
C LYS A 204 -6.08 -18.28 12.05
N LYS A 205 -5.45 -19.29 12.66
CA LYS A 205 -5.57 -19.56 14.11
C LYS A 205 -5.04 -18.40 14.95
N ALA A 206 -4.00 -17.71 14.51
CA ALA A 206 -3.45 -16.51 15.14
C ALA A 206 -4.36 -15.28 14.99
N GLY A 207 -5.39 -15.33 14.15
CA GLY A 207 -6.28 -14.20 13.85
C GLY A 207 -5.71 -13.22 12.84
N LEU A 208 -4.75 -13.68 12.02
CA LEU A 208 -4.19 -12.97 10.88
C LEU A 208 -4.88 -13.41 9.58
N ASP A 209 -4.80 -12.57 8.55
CA ASP A 209 -5.07 -12.97 7.18
C ASP A 209 -3.77 -13.25 6.43
N TYR A 210 -3.87 -14.06 5.37
CA TYR A 210 -2.74 -14.35 4.48
C TYR A 210 -3.09 -14.10 3.02
N VAL A 211 -2.07 -13.90 2.21
CA VAL A 211 -2.16 -13.79 0.75
C VAL A 211 -0.89 -14.36 0.12
N GLY A 212 -1.03 -14.97 -1.07
CA GLY A 212 0.09 -15.58 -1.80
C GLY A 212 0.07 -17.10 -1.82
N SER A 213 -0.49 -17.75 -0.79
CA SER A 213 -0.92 -19.13 -0.81
C SER A 213 -2.44 -19.23 -0.75
N PHE A 214 -3.01 -20.36 -1.16
CA PHE A 214 -4.45 -20.56 -1.17
C PHE A 214 -4.82 -22.06 -1.10
N LYS A 215 -5.96 -22.37 -0.50
CA LYS A 215 -6.58 -23.69 -0.56
C LYS A 215 -7.43 -23.85 -1.83
N ASN A 216 -8.02 -22.76 -2.28
CA ASN A 216 -8.83 -22.68 -3.49
C ASN A 216 -8.39 -21.49 -4.34
N LYS A 217 -8.35 -21.64 -5.67
CA LYS A 217 -7.94 -20.53 -6.60
C LYS A 217 -8.74 -19.25 -6.47
N SER A 218 -9.98 -19.31 -5.95
CA SER A 218 -10.79 -18.13 -5.64
C SER A 218 -10.26 -17.30 -4.46
N GLU A 219 -9.35 -17.84 -3.65
CA GLU A 219 -8.77 -17.17 -2.48
C GLU A 219 -7.47 -16.41 -2.79
N ARG A 220 -7.05 -16.37 -4.06
CA ARG A 220 -5.81 -15.71 -4.49
C ARG A 220 -5.80 -14.20 -4.25
N ILE A 221 -6.97 -13.59 -4.14
CA ILE A 221 -7.16 -12.16 -3.90
C ILE A 221 -7.73 -11.99 -2.49
N LEU A 222 -6.97 -11.32 -1.63
CA LEU A 222 -7.47 -10.92 -0.31
C LEU A 222 -8.05 -9.51 -0.39
N LEU A 223 -9.37 -9.38 -0.22
CA LEU A 223 -10.06 -8.09 -0.20
C LEU A 223 -10.37 -7.67 1.23
N LYS A 224 -9.92 -6.49 1.64
CA LYS A 224 -10.20 -5.89 2.95
C LYS A 224 -10.91 -4.56 2.77
N GLU A 225 -11.84 -4.24 3.66
CA GLU A 225 -12.49 -2.94 3.69
C GLU A 225 -12.18 -2.23 5.00
N VAL A 226 -11.63 -1.02 4.90
CA VAL A 226 -11.27 -0.16 6.01
C VAL A 226 -11.79 1.24 5.75
N ASN A 227 -12.57 1.78 6.70
CA ASN A 227 -13.13 3.13 6.62
C ASN A 227 -13.93 3.41 5.32
N GLY A 228 -14.47 2.37 4.65
CA GLY A 228 -15.17 2.47 3.38
C GLY A 228 -14.26 2.51 2.16
N ILE A 229 -12.99 2.18 2.34
CA ILE A 229 -11.99 1.98 1.27
C ILE A 229 -11.73 0.48 1.14
N LYS A 230 -11.91 -0.07 -0.06
CA LYS A 230 -11.63 -1.47 -0.37
C LYS A 230 -10.21 -1.62 -0.93
N ILE A 231 -9.40 -2.43 -0.27
CA ILE A 231 -8.01 -2.68 -0.65
C ILE A 231 -7.87 -4.17 -0.97
N ALA A 232 -7.40 -4.48 -2.18
CA ALA A 232 -7.06 -5.85 -2.57
C ALA A 232 -5.56 -6.06 -2.37
N PHE A 233 -5.21 -7.20 -1.80
CA PHE A 233 -3.83 -7.64 -1.63
C PHE A 233 -3.59 -8.89 -2.47
N LEU A 234 -2.44 -8.90 -3.16
CA LEU A 234 -1.92 -9.97 -4.00
C LEU A 234 -0.47 -10.22 -3.61
N ALA A 235 0.00 -11.46 -3.62
CA ALA A 235 1.41 -11.77 -3.37
C ALA A 235 1.89 -12.90 -4.27
N TYR A 236 3.16 -12.85 -4.70
CA TYR A 236 3.74 -13.78 -5.65
C TYR A 236 5.20 -14.06 -5.31
N THR A 237 5.68 -15.27 -5.63
CA THR A 237 7.09 -15.65 -5.47
C THR A 237 7.70 -16.10 -6.80
N TYR A 238 9.02 -15.90 -6.93
CA TYR A 238 9.77 -16.42 -8.07
C TYR A 238 9.93 -17.94 -8.05
N GLY A 239 9.76 -18.57 -6.87
CA GLY A 239 9.92 -20.01 -6.65
C GLY A 239 10.05 -20.34 -5.16
N CYS A 240 10.32 -21.61 -4.84
CA CYS A 240 10.46 -22.14 -3.49
C CYS A 240 11.81 -22.85 -3.30
N ASN A 241 12.93 -22.22 -3.69
CA ASN A 241 14.29 -22.78 -3.62
C ASN A 241 14.40 -24.14 -4.33
N GLY A 242 13.63 -24.34 -5.41
CA GLY A 242 13.60 -25.58 -6.20
C GLY A 242 12.81 -26.72 -5.57
N ARG A 243 12.22 -26.54 -4.39
CA ARG A 243 11.44 -27.58 -3.70
C ARG A 243 10.16 -27.95 -4.43
N GLU A 244 9.55 -26.99 -5.11
CA GLU A 244 8.39 -27.17 -5.98
C GLU A 244 8.65 -28.18 -7.12
N ASN A 245 9.92 -28.39 -7.48
CA ASN A 245 10.32 -29.33 -8.52
C ASN A 245 10.46 -30.78 -8.01
N LEU A 246 10.44 -31.00 -6.70
CA LEU A 246 10.53 -32.32 -6.06
C LEU A 246 9.17 -33.02 -5.94
N ILE A 247 8.07 -32.27 -6.16
CA ILE A 247 6.70 -32.76 -6.04
C ILE A 247 6.18 -33.15 -7.42
N VAL A 248 5.66 -34.35 -7.57
CA VAL A 248 5.09 -34.90 -8.79
C VAL A 248 3.78 -35.61 -8.45
N PRO A 249 2.67 -35.32 -9.15
CA PRO A 249 2.53 -34.39 -10.26
C PRO A 249 2.56 -32.91 -9.82
N ARG A 250 2.97 -32.01 -10.72
CA ARG A 250 3.14 -30.59 -10.43
C ARG A 250 1.84 -29.88 -10.07
N GLU A 251 0.70 -30.42 -10.50
CA GLU A 251 -0.63 -29.91 -10.16
C GLU A 251 -0.90 -29.91 -8.65
N GLU A 252 -0.20 -30.76 -7.88
CA GLU A 252 -0.29 -30.77 -6.42
C GLU A 252 0.41 -29.57 -5.75
N VAL A 253 1.25 -28.83 -6.51
CA VAL A 253 2.00 -27.65 -6.01
C VAL A 253 1.27 -26.32 -6.30
N ASP A 254 0.05 -26.38 -6.83
CA ASP A 254 -0.69 -25.21 -7.32
C ASP A 254 -1.44 -24.47 -6.18
N ASN A 255 -0.79 -24.39 -5.01
CA ASN A 255 -1.30 -23.66 -3.83
C ASN A 255 -0.57 -22.34 -3.55
N LEU A 256 0.33 -21.94 -4.48
CA LEU A 256 1.10 -20.70 -4.41
C LEU A 256 0.92 -19.89 -5.68
N CYS A 257 1.09 -18.57 -5.55
CA CYS A 257 1.11 -17.64 -6.67
C CYS A 257 2.55 -17.38 -7.12
N TYR A 258 2.83 -17.56 -8.42
CA TYR A 258 4.18 -17.45 -8.98
C TYR A 258 4.32 -16.24 -9.92
N LEU A 259 5.46 -15.56 -9.83
CA LEU A 259 5.81 -14.41 -10.70
C LEU A 259 6.04 -14.80 -12.17
N LEU A 260 6.34 -16.06 -12.45
CA LEU A 260 6.58 -16.55 -13.81
C LEU A 260 5.33 -16.52 -14.70
N ASN A 261 4.16 -16.27 -14.12
CA ASN A 261 2.89 -16.21 -14.86
C ASN A 261 2.35 -14.77 -14.89
N GLU A 262 2.96 -13.93 -15.73
CA GLU A 262 2.56 -12.53 -15.89
C GLU A 262 1.07 -12.38 -16.29
N GLU A 263 0.53 -13.30 -17.10
CA GLU A 263 -0.87 -13.27 -17.53
C GLU A 263 -1.83 -13.53 -16.35
N GLU A 264 -1.46 -14.42 -15.41
CA GLU A 264 -2.25 -14.60 -14.18
C GLU A 264 -2.20 -13.37 -13.28
N ILE A 265 -1.02 -12.75 -13.11
CA ILE A 265 -0.86 -11.53 -12.32
C ILE A 265 -1.77 -10.41 -12.87
N LYS A 266 -1.71 -10.20 -14.18
CA LYS A 266 -2.54 -9.22 -14.89
C LYS A 266 -4.03 -9.51 -14.72
N LYS A 267 -4.42 -10.77 -14.83
CA LYS A 267 -5.79 -11.24 -14.61
C LYS A 267 -6.24 -11.00 -13.18
N ASP A 268 -5.41 -11.34 -12.17
CA ASP A 268 -5.72 -11.17 -10.76
C ASP A 268 -5.89 -9.68 -10.40
N ILE A 269 -5.02 -8.79 -10.92
CA ILE A 269 -5.16 -7.34 -10.78
C ILE A 269 -6.49 -6.85 -11.37
N SER A 270 -6.84 -7.32 -12.57
CA SER A 270 -8.11 -6.99 -13.21
C SER A 270 -9.30 -7.51 -12.41
N MET A 271 -9.23 -8.74 -11.90
CA MET A 271 -10.28 -9.34 -11.07
C MET A 271 -10.45 -8.59 -9.74
N ALA A 272 -9.36 -8.18 -9.08
CA ALA A 272 -9.41 -7.37 -7.87
C ALA A 272 -10.21 -6.07 -8.09
N LYS A 273 -9.94 -5.39 -9.20
CA LYS A 273 -10.70 -4.19 -9.62
C LYS A 273 -12.17 -4.52 -9.91
N ALA A 274 -12.45 -5.63 -10.60
CA ALA A 274 -13.82 -6.09 -10.90
C ALA A 274 -14.60 -6.46 -9.62
N GLN A 275 -13.91 -6.92 -8.56
CA GLN A 275 -14.49 -7.15 -7.23
C GLN A 275 -14.72 -5.85 -6.44
N GLY A 276 -14.42 -4.70 -7.04
CA GLY A 276 -14.64 -3.38 -6.47
C GLY A 276 -13.54 -2.87 -5.56
N ALA A 277 -12.31 -3.38 -5.71
CA ALA A 277 -11.16 -2.81 -5.01
C ALA A 277 -10.93 -1.36 -5.43
N ASP A 278 -10.79 -0.48 -4.46
CA ASP A 278 -10.37 0.90 -4.67
C ASP A 278 -8.85 0.97 -4.90
N PHE A 279 -8.08 0.22 -4.12
CA PHE A 279 -6.64 0.09 -4.26
C PHE A 279 -6.24 -1.37 -4.44
N VAL A 280 -5.21 -1.61 -5.25
CA VAL A 280 -4.60 -2.92 -5.46
C VAL A 280 -3.14 -2.86 -5.03
N VAL A 281 -2.78 -3.67 -4.04
CA VAL A 281 -1.44 -3.80 -3.47
C VAL A 281 -0.88 -5.16 -3.86
N VAL A 282 0.31 -5.17 -4.46
CA VAL A 282 0.99 -6.39 -4.89
C VAL A 282 2.30 -6.55 -4.11
N TYR A 283 2.51 -7.72 -3.53
CA TYR A 283 3.72 -8.10 -2.78
C TYR A 283 4.51 -9.15 -3.56
N PRO A 284 5.42 -8.78 -4.46
CA PRO A 284 6.32 -9.72 -5.11
C PRO A 284 7.51 -10.07 -4.22
N HIS A 285 7.85 -11.34 -4.16
CA HIS A 285 9.09 -11.86 -3.58
C HIS A 285 10.06 -12.17 -4.73
N TRP A 286 11.03 -11.29 -4.96
CA TRP A 286 11.83 -11.20 -6.18
C TRP A 286 13.22 -10.62 -5.98
N GLY A 287 14.00 -10.55 -7.06
CA GLY A 287 15.31 -9.89 -7.08
C GLY A 287 16.45 -10.84 -6.79
N ILE A 288 17.54 -10.30 -6.27
CA ILE A 288 18.76 -11.04 -5.96
C ILE A 288 19.20 -10.67 -4.54
N GLU A 289 19.44 -11.67 -3.71
CA GLU A 289 19.89 -11.47 -2.33
C GLU A 289 21.10 -10.53 -2.26
N TYR A 290 21.05 -9.60 -1.30
CA TYR A 290 22.12 -8.66 -0.95
C TYR A 290 22.48 -7.62 -2.04
N GLN A 291 21.64 -7.46 -3.06
CA GLN A 291 21.75 -6.35 -4.00
C GLN A 291 20.84 -5.18 -3.60
N SER A 292 21.41 -3.96 -3.54
CA SER A 292 20.66 -2.75 -3.16
C SER A 292 20.09 -1.98 -4.35
N MET A 293 20.16 -2.53 -5.56
CA MET A 293 19.56 -1.95 -6.76
C MET A 293 18.75 -3.03 -7.46
N PRO A 294 17.52 -2.70 -7.88
CA PRO A 294 16.68 -3.66 -8.59
C PRO A 294 17.29 -4.01 -9.94
N ASN A 295 17.13 -5.26 -10.35
CA ASN A 295 17.50 -5.71 -11.67
C ASN A 295 16.42 -5.36 -12.72
N GLU A 296 16.72 -5.60 -14.00
CA GLU A 296 15.80 -5.31 -15.10
C GLU A 296 14.48 -6.07 -15.01
N ALA A 297 14.49 -7.32 -14.50
CA ALA A 297 13.26 -8.10 -14.31
C ALA A 297 12.34 -7.47 -13.26
N GLN A 298 12.90 -6.98 -12.13
CA GLN A 298 12.14 -6.28 -11.11
C GLN A 298 11.55 -4.97 -11.66
N THR A 299 12.37 -4.13 -12.31
CA THR A 299 11.92 -2.83 -12.82
C THR A 299 10.86 -2.99 -13.92
N SER A 300 11.08 -3.90 -14.86
CA SER A 300 10.11 -4.19 -15.93
C SER A 300 8.79 -4.71 -15.38
N LEU A 301 8.82 -5.74 -14.52
CA LEU A 301 7.61 -6.35 -14.00
C LEU A 301 6.86 -5.41 -13.03
N GLY A 302 7.57 -4.67 -12.18
CA GLY A 302 6.97 -3.71 -11.27
C GLY A 302 6.19 -2.63 -12.00
N ARG A 303 6.79 -2.03 -13.04
CA ARG A 303 6.14 -1.03 -13.89
C ARG A 303 4.95 -1.61 -14.65
N LYS A 304 5.06 -2.84 -15.19
CA LYS A 304 3.93 -3.56 -15.81
C LYS A 304 2.77 -3.76 -14.82
N MET A 305 3.03 -4.14 -13.57
CA MET A 305 1.98 -4.31 -12.56
C MET A 305 1.21 -2.99 -12.34
N ILE A 306 1.90 -1.86 -12.27
CA ILE A 306 1.26 -0.54 -12.18
C ILE A 306 0.45 -0.24 -13.46
N ASP A 307 1.00 -0.50 -14.65
CA ASP A 307 0.28 -0.33 -15.92
C ASP A 307 -0.98 -1.21 -16.00
N TRP A 308 -0.95 -2.43 -15.46
CA TRP A 308 -2.13 -3.32 -15.41
C TRP A 308 -3.17 -2.88 -14.39
N GLY A 309 -2.83 -1.97 -13.49
CA GLY A 309 -3.79 -1.34 -12.58
C GLY A 309 -3.54 -1.55 -11.09
N ALA A 310 -2.38 -2.07 -10.70
CA ALA A 310 -1.92 -1.98 -9.32
C ALA A 310 -1.67 -0.51 -8.94
N ASP A 311 -1.85 -0.20 -7.66
CA ASP A 311 -1.55 1.13 -7.10
C ASP A 311 -0.23 1.10 -6.32
N LEU A 312 0.07 -0.04 -5.67
CA LEU A 312 1.27 -0.24 -4.86
C LEU A 312 1.92 -1.59 -5.22
N VAL A 313 3.24 -1.60 -5.41
CA VAL A 313 4.07 -2.80 -5.55
C VAL A 313 5.13 -2.75 -4.45
N ILE A 314 5.12 -3.74 -3.54
CA ILE A 314 5.96 -3.79 -2.34
C ILE A 314 6.81 -5.05 -2.39
N GLY A 315 8.06 -4.92 -2.83
CA GLY A 315 8.99 -6.02 -3.03
C GLY A 315 9.68 -6.52 -1.75
N ASN A 316 10.09 -7.79 -1.79
CA ASN A 316 10.77 -8.52 -0.71
C ASN A 316 11.78 -9.49 -1.31
N HIS A 317 12.61 -10.16 -0.51
CA HIS A 317 13.63 -11.16 -0.85
C HIS A 317 15.09 -10.67 -0.83
N PRO A 318 15.49 -9.50 -1.33
CA PRO A 318 16.91 -9.11 -1.33
C PRO A 318 17.55 -9.03 0.06
N HIS A 319 16.76 -9.04 1.15
CA HIS A 319 17.19 -8.90 2.55
C HIS A 319 17.92 -7.59 2.84
N VAL A 320 17.98 -6.69 1.88
CA VAL A 320 18.48 -5.33 1.96
C VAL A 320 17.47 -4.38 1.31
N VAL A 321 17.51 -3.12 1.71
CA VAL A 321 16.61 -2.11 1.13
C VAL A 321 17.06 -1.79 -0.30
N GLU A 322 16.09 -1.73 -1.21
CA GLU A 322 16.21 -1.22 -2.57
C GLU A 322 15.42 0.09 -2.74
N PRO A 323 15.61 0.84 -3.83
CA PRO A 323 14.91 2.09 -4.10
C PRO A 323 13.39 2.01 -4.06
N VAL A 324 12.77 3.17 -3.84
CA VAL A 324 11.33 3.40 -4.00
C VAL A 324 11.10 4.32 -5.19
N GLU A 325 10.26 3.90 -6.13
CA GLU A 325 9.94 4.62 -7.35
C GLU A 325 8.48 5.08 -7.34
N LEU A 326 8.24 6.35 -7.68
CA LEU A 326 6.92 6.84 -8.10
C LEU A 326 6.86 6.72 -9.62
N TYR A 327 6.08 5.75 -10.10
CA TYR A 327 5.96 5.45 -11.52
C TYR A 327 4.65 5.98 -12.09
N GLN A 328 4.75 6.72 -13.20
CA GLN A 328 3.58 7.17 -13.94
C GLN A 328 3.18 6.12 -14.98
N ALA A 329 2.04 5.49 -14.75
CA ALA A 329 1.46 4.51 -15.66
C ALA A 329 1.07 5.13 -17.00
N SER A 330 0.96 4.29 -18.03
CA SER A 330 0.58 4.68 -19.39
C SER A 330 -0.80 5.33 -19.49
N ASP A 331 -1.70 5.07 -18.52
CA ASP A 331 -3.03 5.68 -18.41
C ASP A 331 -3.05 6.99 -17.60
N GLY A 332 -1.87 7.48 -17.19
CA GLY A 332 -1.67 8.73 -16.44
C GLY A 332 -1.85 8.62 -14.93
N ARG A 333 -2.16 7.42 -14.39
CA ARG A 333 -2.15 7.18 -12.94
C ARG A 333 -0.71 7.18 -12.42
N GLU A 334 -0.54 7.54 -11.16
CA GLU A 334 0.69 7.36 -10.41
C GLU A 334 0.56 6.14 -9.49
N GLY A 335 1.60 5.30 -9.46
CA GLY A 335 1.73 4.16 -8.56
C GLY A 335 3.07 4.16 -7.87
N LEU A 336 3.15 3.51 -6.70
CA LEU A 336 4.37 3.37 -5.92
C LEU A 336 4.96 1.98 -6.11
N ILE A 337 6.26 1.90 -6.37
CA ILE A 337 7.03 0.66 -6.40
C ILE A 337 8.16 0.78 -5.37
N ALA A 338 8.08 0.02 -4.27
CA ALA A 338 9.19 -0.22 -3.38
C ALA A 338 9.83 -1.55 -3.79
N TYR A 339 11.04 -1.53 -4.32
CA TYR A 339 11.63 -2.73 -4.91
C TYR A 339 12.01 -3.78 -3.87
N ALA A 340 12.52 -3.37 -2.69
CA ALA A 340 12.67 -4.24 -1.52
C ALA A 340 12.68 -3.41 -0.23
N LEU A 341 12.02 -3.92 0.81
CA LEU A 341 11.97 -3.28 2.13
C LEU A 341 13.05 -3.79 3.10
N GLY A 342 13.82 -4.83 2.74
CA GLY A 342 14.79 -5.48 3.60
C GLY A 342 14.15 -6.31 4.72
N ASN A 343 14.96 -6.73 5.71
CA ASN A 343 14.50 -7.58 6.80
C ASN A 343 13.72 -6.78 7.85
N PHE A 344 12.39 -6.96 7.94
CA PHE A 344 11.67 -6.43 9.10
C PHE A 344 12.24 -7.01 10.40
N ILE A 345 12.46 -8.32 10.44
CA ILE A 345 13.18 -8.97 11.54
C ILE A 345 13.87 -10.25 11.05
N SER A 346 15.15 -10.40 11.41
CA SER A 346 15.99 -11.54 11.04
C SER A 346 17.23 -11.56 11.91
N TYR A 347 17.87 -12.70 12.11
CA TYR A 347 19.20 -12.77 12.72
C TYR A 347 20.32 -12.71 11.66
N GLN A 348 20.05 -12.14 10.51
CA GLN A 348 21.10 -11.71 9.59
C GLN A 348 21.69 -10.39 10.12
N ASN A 349 23.00 -10.38 10.32
CA ASN A 349 23.71 -9.21 10.85
C ASN A 349 25.13 -9.14 10.26
N TYR A 350 25.84 -8.05 10.56
CA TYR A 350 27.20 -7.85 10.06
C TYR A 350 28.16 -8.97 10.49
N GLU A 351 28.01 -9.50 11.70
CA GLU A 351 28.87 -10.54 12.26
C GLU A 351 28.74 -11.86 11.47
N ASN A 352 27.54 -12.17 10.99
CA ASN A 352 27.25 -13.40 10.24
C ASN A 352 27.45 -13.24 8.74
N ASN A 353 26.95 -12.14 8.15
CA ASN A 353 26.91 -11.93 6.70
C ASN A 353 28.06 -11.07 6.17
N LYS A 354 28.82 -10.37 7.05
CA LYS A 354 29.82 -9.35 6.69
C LYS A 354 29.27 -8.18 5.88
N ASP A 355 27.98 -8.00 5.96
CA ASP A 355 27.23 -6.93 5.29
C ASP A 355 26.31 -6.24 6.29
N ILE A 356 26.54 -4.95 6.55
CA ILE A 356 25.74 -4.17 7.50
C ILE A 356 24.33 -3.88 6.97
N ARG A 357 24.10 -3.98 5.66
CA ARG A 357 22.81 -3.66 5.04
C ARG A 357 21.72 -4.63 5.43
N VAL A 358 22.06 -5.87 5.79
CA VAL A 358 21.08 -6.90 6.21
C VAL A 358 20.41 -6.62 7.55
N GLU A 359 20.95 -5.64 8.33
CA GLU A 359 20.35 -5.14 9.56
C GLU A 359 19.42 -3.96 9.35
N GLN A 360 19.21 -3.57 8.09
CA GLN A 360 18.46 -2.37 7.72
C GLN A 360 17.17 -2.77 7.06
N SER A 361 16.11 -2.10 7.45
CA SER A 361 14.79 -2.27 6.86
C SER A 361 14.12 -0.92 6.67
N LEU A 362 13.16 -0.88 5.77
CA LEU A 362 12.29 0.25 5.53
C LEU A 362 10.84 -0.16 5.81
N ALA A 363 10.19 0.50 6.76
CA ALA A 363 8.74 0.47 6.84
C ALA A 363 8.16 1.63 6.03
N LEU A 364 7.10 1.37 5.27
CA LEU A 364 6.34 2.39 4.57
C LEU A 364 5.05 2.67 5.35
N GLU A 365 4.79 3.93 5.67
CA GLU A 365 3.48 4.40 6.10
C GLU A 365 2.83 5.10 4.90
N ILE A 366 1.67 4.61 4.46
CA ILE A 366 1.00 5.01 3.23
C ILE A 366 -0.41 5.47 3.58
N ASP A 367 -0.69 6.75 3.35
CA ASP A 367 -2.02 7.32 3.51
C ASP A 367 -2.81 7.21 2.19
N LEU A 368 -3.90 6.45 2.22
CA LEU A 368 -4.83 6.27 1.12
C LEU A 368 -6.06 7.14 1.32
N GLU A 369 -6.49 7.86 0.29
CA GLU A 369 -7.70 8.68 0.32
C GLU A 369 -8.68 8.29 -0.79
N LYS A 370 -9.98 8.31 -0.46
CA LYS A 370 -11.08 8.12 -1.40
C LYS A 370 -12.19 9.12 -1.12
N ASP A 371 -12.66 9.80 -2.16
CA ASP A 371 -13.91 10.56 -2.09
C ASP A 371 -15.09 9.63 -2.42
N LEU A 372 -15.93 9.34 -1.44
CA LEU A 372 -17.08 8.45 -1.61
C LEU A 372 -18.12 8.96 -2.58
N LYS A 373 -18.15 10.26 -2.88
CA LYS A 373 -19.14 10.84 -3.82
C LYS A 373 -18.67 10.74 -5.27
N SER A 374 -17.43 11.08 -5.53
CA SER A 374 -16.87 11.06 -6.89
C SER A 374 -16.22 9.73 -7.26
N GLY A 375 -15.91 8.88 -6.27
CA GLY A 375 -15.13 7.66 -6.45
C GLY A 375 -13.63 7.92 -6.71
N LYS A 376 -13.19 9.17 -6.69
CA LYS A 376 -11.77 9.50 -6.88
C LYS A 376 -10.96 9.00 -5.70
N LYS A 377 -9.82 8.39 -6.01
CA LYS A 377 -8.86 7.86 -5.05
C LYS A 377 -7.45 8.38 -5.34
N LYS A 378 -6.57 8.38 -4.33
CA LYS A 378 -5.15 8.70 -4.49
C LYS A 378 -4.34 8.11 -3.33
N ILE A 379 -3.06 7.88 -3.58
CA ILE A 379 -2.04 7.80 -2.54
C ILE A 379 -1.82 9.24 -2.08
N ALA A 380 -2.18 9.55 -0.85
CA ALA A 380 -2.17 10.94 -0.35
C ALA A 380 -0.80 11.33 0.19
N ASP A 381 -0.12 10.39 0.86
CA ASP A 381 1.22 10.56 1.39
C ASP A 381 1.93 9.21 1.51
N VAL A 382 3.27 9.24 1.50
CA VAL A 382 4.13 8.08 1.76
C VAL A 382 5.28 8.53 2.64
N THR A 383 5.34 8.01 3.86
CA THR A 383 6.41 8.30 4.80
C THR A 383 7.33 7.10 4.96
N PHE A 384 8.63 7.34 4.95
CA PHE A 384 9.69 6.34 5.08
C PHE A 384 10.16 6.27 6.53
N HIS A 385 10.08 5.08 7.12
CA HIS A 385 10.52 4.82 8.49
C HIS A 385 11.62 3.76 8.50
N PRO A 386 12.89 4.16 8.57
CA PRO A 386 14.00 3.22 8.69
C PRO A 386 13.94 2.43 10.00
N ILE A 387 14.27 1.15 9.90
CA ILE A 387 14.38 0.23 11.05
C ILE A 387 15.80 -0.34 11.08
N TRP A 388 16.39 -0.40 12.27
CA TRP A 388 17.58 -1.17 12.54
C TRP A 388 17.23 -2.43 13.32
N VAL A 389 17.70 -3.59 12.86
CA VAL A 389 17.53 -4.89 13.53
C VAL A 389 18.81 -5.16 14.33
N GLY A 390 18.75 -4.90 15.63
CA GLY A 390 19.86 -5.10 16.55
C GLY A 390 19.85 -6.47 17.21
N SER A 391 21.04 -7.00 17.51
CA SER A 391 21.22 -8.25 18.24
C SER A 391 21.92 -8.03 19.55
N TYR A 392 21.43 -8.65 20.63
CA TYR A 392 21.93 -8.52 22.00
C TYR A 392 22.15 -9.91 22.61
N TYR A 393 23.02 -10.02 23.58
CA TYR A 393 23.20 -11.24 24.34
C TYR A 393 22.80 -11.04 25.79
N ASN A 394 21.95 -11.91 26.31
CA ASN A 394 21.53 -11.94 27.71
C ASN A 394 21.41 -13.39 28.22
N GLU A 395 20.85 -13.59 29.42
CA GLU A 395 20.72 -14.91 30.06
C GLU A 395 19.90 -15.93 29.28
N TYR A 396 19.03 -15.50 28.36
CA TYR A 396 18.23 -16.39 27.50
C TYR A 396 18.90 -16.72 26.15
N GLY A 397 20.00 -16.00 25.81
CA GLY A 397 20.74 -16.16 24.56
C GLY A 397 20.76 -14.90 23.71
N ILE A 398 20.62 -15.07 22.39
CA ILE A 398 20.68 -13.97 21.42
C ILE A 398 19.26 -13.38 21.21
N ASP A 399 19.06 -12.20 21.73
CA ASP A 399 17.85 -11.39 21.61
C ASP A 399 17.98 -10.46 20.39
N VAL A 400 17.09 -10.61 19.42
CA VAL A 400 17.06 -9.80 18.20
C VAL A 400 15.87 -8.85 18.27
N LYS A 401 16.10 -7.54 18.10
CA LYS A 401 15.07 -6.51 18.28
C LYS A 401 14.98 -5.54 17.12
N ASN A 402 13.76 -5.15 16.79
CA ASN A 402 13.50 -4.02 15.90
C ASN A 402 13.68 -2.68 16.64
N HIS A 403 14.36 -1.75 15.99
CA HIS A 403 14.51 -0.38 16.47
C HIS A 403 14.04 0.57 15.38
N LEU A 404 12.91 1.22 15.58
CA LEU A 404 12.50 2.34 14.74
C LEU A 404 13.54 3.45 14.94
N THR A 405 14.33 3.78 13.91
CA THR A 405 15.54 4.58 14.09
C THR A 405 15.27 5.95 14.70
N GLU A 406 14.16 6.60 14.30
CA GLU A 406 13.74 7.91 14.82
C GLU A 406 13.50 7.92 16.34
N ASP A 407 13.07 6.80 16.91
CA ASP A 407 12.83 6.66 18.35
C ASP A 407 14.13 6.61 19.19
N PHE A 408 15.27 6.32 18.55
CA PHE A 408 16.59 6.15 19.21
C PHE A 408 17.60 7.23 18.84
N LEU A 409 17.28 8.10 17.89
CA LEU A 409 18.09 9.25 17.52
C LEU A 409 17.72 10.47 18.37
N GLU A 410 18.43 11.59 18.17
CA GLU A 410 18.24 12.82 18.95
C GLU A 410 16.78 13.26 18.98
N GLY A 411 16.22 13.42 20.17
CA GLY A 411 14.80 13.76 20.39
C GLY A 411 13.85 12.56 20.43
N GLY A 412 14.33 11.35 20.12
CA GLY A 412 13.53 10.13 20.14
C GLY A 412 13.25 9.61 21.56
N LYS A 413 12.10 8.94 21.73
CA LYS A 413 11.60 8.46 23.04
C LYS A 413 12.49 7.43 23.74
N TYR A 414 13.37 6.75 23.00
CA TYR A 414 14.27 5.70 23.49
C TYR A 414 15.76 6.08 23.36
N PHE A 415 16.07 7.38 23.17
CA PHE A 415 17.43 7.86 22.99
C PHE A 415 18.40 7.40 24.08
N ASP A 416 17.97 7.42 25.35
CA ASP A 416 18.79 7.06 26.50
C ASP A 416 18.89 5.54 26.78
N LEU A 417 18.14 4.72 26.01
CA LEU A 417 18.16 3.26 26.18
C LEU A 417 19.33 2.58 25.44
N VAL A 418 20.03 3.28 24.58
CA VAL A 418 21.14 2.76 23.79
C VAL A 418 22.44 3.51 24.09
N ASN A 419 23.57 2.78 24.07
CA ASN A 419 24.87 3.38 24.21
C ASN A 419 25.31 4.09 22.91
N GLU A 420 26.44 4.82 22.99
CA GLU A 420 26.97 5.61 21.86
C GLU A 420 27.26 4.75 20.60
N SER A 421 27.84 3.55 20.80
CA SER A 421 28.15 2.64 19.70
C SER A 421 26.86 2.14 18.98
N GLN A 422 25.86 1.76 19.76
CA GLN A 422 24.55 1.35 19.23
C GLN A 422 23.87 2.51 18.51
N ARG A 423 23.90 3.72 19.08
CA ARG A 423 23.34 4.93 18.46
C ARG A 423 24.02 5.26 17.14
N ALA A 424 25.35 5.13 17.08
CA ALA A 424 26.09 5.31 15.83
C ALA A 424 25.67 4.29 14.76
N ARG A 425 25.40 3.03 15.15
CA ARG A 425 24.91 1.97 14.24
C ARG A 425 23.49 2.24 13.76
N ILE A 426 22.59 2.66 14.66
CA ILE A 426 21.22 3.08 14.34
C ILE A 426 21.23 4.28 13.37
N LYS A 427 22.07 5.30 13.66
CA LYS A 427 22.21 6.46 12.77
C LYS A 427 22.69 6.04 11.39
N LYS A 428 23.68 5.15 11.32
CA LYS A 428 24.18 4.63 10.04
C LYS A 428 23.08 3.88 9.27
N ALA A 429 22.29 3.06 9.97
CA ALA A 429 21.15 2.36 9.37
C ALA A 429 20.12 3.35 8.82
N ASN A 430 19.76 4.38 9.60
CA ASN A 430 18.85 5.44 9.18
C ASN A 430 19.33 6.12 7.88
N ASP A 431 20.56 6.62 7.90
CA ASP A 431 21.11 7.42 6.80
C ASP A 431 21.28 6.59 5.51
N MET A 432 21.73 5.33 5.64
CA MET A 432 21.87 4.41 4.50
C MET A 432 20.53 4.01 3.91
N THR A 433 19.55 3.65 4.75
CA THR A 433 18.21 3.27 4.32
C THR A 433 17.53 4.41 3.56
N LEU A 434 17.53 5.64 4.12
CA LEU A 434 16.93 6.79 3.46
C LEU A 434 17.65 7.15 2.16
N LYS A 435 18.98 7.01 2.12
CA LYS A 435 19.76 7.26 0.91
C LYS A 435 19.37 6.28 -0.21
N ILE A 436 19.30 4.98 0.09
CA ILE A 436 18.94 3.96 -0.91
C ILE A 436 17.49 4.13 -1.34
N ALA A 437 16.55 4.27 -0.42
CA ALA A 437 15.13 4.43 -0.73
C ALA A 437 14.85 5.61 -1.67
N ASN A 438 15.63 6.70 -1.56
CA ASN A 438 15.51 7.89 -2.40
C ASN A 438 16.43 7.87 -3.65
N THR A 439 17.11 6.75 -3.93
CA THR A 439 17.92 6.64 -5.15
C THR A 439 17.02 6.46 -6.37
N GLY A 440 17.24 7.24 -7.42
CA GLY A 440 16.48 7.10 -8.67
C GLY A 440 16.74 5.73 -9.33
N VAL A 441 15.70 5.17 -9.93
CA VAL A 441 15.76 3.92 -10.70
C VAL A 441 15.81 4.28 -12.19
N GLN A 442 16.85 3.82 -12.91
CA GLN A 442 17.07 4.08 -14.34
C GLN A 442 16.24 3.13 -15.22
#